data_4bb5436aec88c70fd8fe8e71c5d2b1c6
#
_entry.id   4bb5436aec88c70fd8fe8e71c5d2b1c6
#
_cell.length_a   1.000
_cell.length_b   1.000
_cell.length_c   1.000
_cell.angle_alpha   90.00
_cell.angle_beta   90.00
_cell.angle_gamma   90.00
#
_symmetry.space_group_name_H-M   'P 1'
#
loop_
_entity.id
_entity.type
_entity.pdbx_description
1 polymer ?
#
loop_
_entity_poly.entity_id
_entity_poly.type
_entity_poly.pdbx_seq_one_letter_code
_entity_poly.pdbx_strand_id
1 'polypeptide(L)'
;MRILLLNGPNLGRLGLRQPEIYGTTTLAEVEQAAAEHAVALGHTLVAFQSNHEGALIDRIEQRDHDAIVINPGALTHTSYALHDALIGAECPSVEIHISDILSREAWRRVSVIEPVVSHRIMGRGWRGYLEAIDFLHELAARTARPETPEDQP
;
A
#
# COMPACT_ATOMS: atom_id res chain seq x y z
N MET A 1 -8.66 -11.70 -5.62
CA MET A 1 -7.22 -11.50 -5.32
C MET A 1 -6.98 -11.68 -3.83
N ARG A 2 -5.82 -12.14 -3.47
CA ARG A 2 -5.28 -12.10 -2.10
C ARG A 2 -4.43 -10.82 -2.00
N ILE A 3 -4.85 -9.88 -1.18
CA ILE A 3 -4.16 -8.59 -1.00
C ILE A 3 -3.30 -8.65 0.26
N LEU A 4 -2.02 -8.32 0.15
CA LEU A 4 -1.13 -8.10 1.28
C LEU A 4 -1.13 -6.61 1.63
N LEU A 5 -1.55 -6.28 2.84
CA LEU A 5 -1.47 -4.93 3.38
C LEU A 5 -0.25 -4.81 4.29
N LEU A 6 0.76 -4.06 3.87
CA LEU A 6 1.99 -3.84 4.62
C LEU A 6 2.01 -2.47 5.28
N ASN A 7 2.29 -2.45 6.56
CA ASN A 7 2.44 -1.25 7.37
C ASN A 7 3.86 -1.18 7.96
N GLY A 8 4.60 -0.16 7.60
CA GLY A 8 5.98 0.06 8.03
C GLY A 8 6.14 0.66 9.43
N PRO A 9 7.35 1.17 9.73
CA PRO A 9 7.72 1.66 11.05
C PRO A 9 6.79 2.74 11.61
N ASN A 10 6.53 2.63 12.91
CA ASN A 10 5.72 3.55 13.71
C ASN A 10 4.21 3.53 13.45
N LEU A 11 3.72 2.80 12.46
CA LEU A 11 2.29 2.73 12.16
C LEU A 11 1.49 1.96 13.23
N GLY A 12 2.11 1.06 13.98
CA GLY A 12 1.49 0.41 15.13
C GLY A 12 1.03 1.40 16.24
N ARG A 13 1.46 2.66 16.18
CA ARG A 13 1.02 3.73 17.08
C ARG A 13 0.07 4.73 16.42
N LEU A 14 -0.50 4.39 15.29
CA LEU A 14 -1.51 5.20 14.62
C LEU A 14 -2.71 5.43 15.57
N GLY A 15 -3.28 6.64 15.53
CA GLY A 15 -4.34 7.05 16.45
C GLY A 15 -3.88 7.51 17.83
N LEU A 16 -2.65 7.13 18.24
CA LEU A 16 -2.04 7.53 19.53
C LEU A 16 -0.94 8.57 19.35
N ARG A 17 -0.37 8.69 18.15
CA ARG A 17 0.75 9.57 17.83
C ARG A 17 0.28 10.69 16.90
N GLN A 18 0.53 11.95 17.30
CA GLN A 18 0.28 13.15 16.48
C GLN A 18 -1.11 13.12 15.81
N PRO A 19 -2.21 13.08 16.60
CA PRO A 19 -3.57 12.96 16.05
C PRO A 19 -3.94 14.14 15.15
N GLU A 20 -3.30 15.29 15.31
CA GLU A 20 -3.43 16.48 14.44
C GLU A 20 -2.92 16.25 13.01
N ILE A 21 -2.02 15.26 12.80
CA ILE A 21 -1.47 14.93 11.49
C ILE A 21 -2.11 13.66 10.91
N TYR A 22 -2.28 12.64 11.75
CA TYR A 22 -2.69 11.28 11.33
C TYR A 22 -4.12 10.90 11.70
N GLY A 23 -4.81 11.75 12.50
CA GLY A 23 -6.14 11.45 13.04
C GLY A 23 -6.09 10.52 14.25
N THR A 24 -7.28 10.17 14.76
CA THR A 24 -7.47 9.35 15.98
C THR A 24 -7.75 7.86 15.65
N THR A 25 -7.97 7.53 14.40
CA THR A 25 -8.22 6.15 13.97
C THR A 25 -6.97 5.28 14.16
N THR A 26 -7.12 4.19 14.87
CA THR A 26 -6.02 3.24 15.14
C THR A 26 -5.68 2.39 13.93
N LEU A 27 -4.48 1.80 13.90
CA LEU A 27 -4.09 0.88 12.83
C LEU A 27 -5.04 -0.32 12.75
N ALA A 28 -5.45 -0.89 13.88
CA ALA A 28 -6.37 -2.02 13.90
C ALA A 28 -7.73 -1.68 13.26
N GLU A 29 -8.26 -0.48 13.51
CA GLU A 29 -9.49 -0.02 12.88
C GLU A 29 -9.32 0.18 11.37
N VAL A 30 -8.17 0.69 10.93
CA VAL A 30 -7.84 0.84 9.51
C VAL A 30 -7.74 -0.53 8.83
N GLU A 31 -7.02 -1.48 9.44
CA GLU A 31 -6.83 -2.83 8.90
C GLU A 31 -8.15 -3.59 8.83
N GLN A 32 -9.02 -3.44 9.84
CA GLN A 32 -10.37 -4.02 9.82
C GLN A 32 -11.21 -3.42 8.69
N ALA A 33 -11.27 -2.10 8.57
CA ALA A 33 -12.02 -1.44 7.51
C ALA A 33 -11.52 -1.83 6.11
N ALA A 34 -10.19 -1.94 5.94
CA ALA A 34 -9.58 -2.40 4.69
C ALA A 34 -9.96 -3.85 4.37
N ALA A 35 -9.95 -4.75 5.36
CA ALA A 35 -10.34 -6.15 5.17
C ALA A 35 -11.83 -6.28 4.80
N GLU A 36 -12.72 -5.56 5.47
CA GLU A 36 -14.15 -5.53 5.15
C GLU A 36 -14.41 -5.00 3.74
N HIS A 37 -13.70 -3.94 3.35
CA HIS A 37 -13.80 -3.36 2.01
C HIS A 37 -13.31 -4.34 0.93
N ALA A 38 -12.18 -5.00 1.15
CA ALA A 38 -11.65 -6.03 0.25
C ALA A 38 -12.66 -7.18 0.06
N VAL A 39 -13.27 -7.66 1.15
CA VAL A 39 -14.30 -8.72 1.11
C VAL A 39 -15.52 -8.28 0.31
N ALA A 40 -15.98 -7.05 0.48
CA ALA A 40 -17.10 -6.49 -0.29
C ALA A 40 -16.85 -6.48 -1.80
N LEU A 41 -15.58 -6.39 -2.23
CA LEU A 41 -15.13 -6.45 -3.63
C LEU A 41 -14.77 -7.87 -4.09
N GLY A 42 -14.98 -8.91 -3.27
CA GLY A 42 -14.67 -10.30 -3.60
C GLY A 42 -13.18 -10.67 -3.46
N HIS A 43 -12.45 -9.96 -2.60
CA HIS A 43 -11.03 -10.18 -2.32
C HIS A 43 -10.81 -10.66 -0.89
N THR A 44 -9.61 -11.16 -0.60
CA THR A 44 -9.14 -11.40 0.77
C THR A 44 -7.99 -10.46 1.07
N LEU A 45 -7.83 -10.05 2.33
CA LEU A 45 -6.76 -9.17 2.76
C LEU A 45 -6.11 -9.74 4.01
N VAL A 46 -4.77 -9.75 4.01
CA VAL A 46 -3.95 -10.05 5.18
C VAL A 46 -3.09 -8.84 5.48
N ALA A 47 -3.21 -8.30 6.69
CA ALA A 47 -2.43 -7.17 7.16
C ALA A 47 -1.19 -7.65 7.92
N PHE A 48 -0.09 -6.92 7.77
CA PHE A 48 1.15 -7.13 8.49
C PHE A 48 1.82 -5.78 8.80
N GLN A 49 2.20 -5.57 10.05
CA GLN A 49 2.93 -4.37 10.48
C GLN A 49 4.28 -4.77 11.07
N SER A 50 5.32 -4.03 10.71
CA SER A 50 6.63 -4.17 11.34
C SER A 50 7.39 -2.84 11.40
N ASN A 51 8.17 -2.66 12.47
CA ASN A 51 9.17 -1.59 12.56
C ASN A 51 10.51 -1.99 11.94
N HIS A 52 10.65 -3.23 11.48
CA HIS A 52 11.87 -3.80 10.90
C HIS A 52 11.71 -3.94 9.39
N GLU A 53 12.62 -3.32 8.64
CA GLU A 53 12.66 -3.37 7.17
C GLU A 53 12.75 -4.81 6.66
N GLY A 54 13.67 -5.62 7.20
CA GLY A 54 13.83 -7.02 6.81
C GLY A 54 12.57 -7.85 6.99
N ALA A 55 11.81 -7.62 8.06
CA ALA A 55 10.55 -8.34 8.28
C ALA A 55 9.47 -7.99 7.24
N LEU A 56 9.47 -6.77 6.71
CA LEU A 56 8.58 -6.39 5.61
C LEU A 56 8.99 -7.09 4.32
N ILE A 57 10.30 -7.18 4.06
CA ILE A 57 10.86 -7.88 2.91
C ILE A 57 10.57 -9.38 2.99
N ASP A 58 10.86 -10.02 4.13
CA ASP A 58 10.56 -11.43 4.37
C ASP A 58 9.07 -11.74 4.15
N ARG A 59 8.18 -10.79 4.52
CA ARG A 59 6.74 -10.94 4.31
C ARG A 59 6.34 -10.88 2.84
N ILE A 60 6.97 -10.01 2.05
CA ILE A 60 6.79 -9.95 0.59
C ILE A 60 7.26 -11.26 -0.05
N GLU A 61 8.42 -11.79 0.37
CA GLU A 61 9.02 -12.99 -0.20
C GLU A 61 8.22 -14.28 0.02
N GLN A 62 7.23 -14.28 0.94
CA GLN A 62 6.33 -15.42 1.10
C GLN A 62 5.46 -15.69 -0.15
N ARG A 63 5.27 -14.70 -1.02
CA ARG A 63 4.56 -14.81 -2.31
C ARG A 63 3.17 -15.49 -2.23
N ASP A 64 2.49 -15.32 -1.10
CA ASP A 64 1.14 -15.85 -0.85
C ASP A 64 0.04 -14.83 -1.16
N HIS A 65 0.37 -13.81 -1.95
CA HIS A 65 -0.48 -12.69 -2.33
C HIS A 65 -0.45 -12.44 -3.84
N ASP A 66 -1.47 -11.77 -4.35
CA ASP A 66 -1.63 -11.43 -5.77
C ASP A 66 -1.44 -9.92 -6.02
N ALA A 67 -1.49 -9.10 -4.95
CA ALA A 67 -1.29 -7.66 -4.97
C ALA A 67 -0.85 -7.14 -3.60
N ILE A 68 -0.20 -5.98 -3.58
CA ILE A 68 0.32 -5.35 -2.36
C ILE A 68 -0.25 -3.93 -2.22
N VAL A 69 -0.74 -3.60 -1.02
CA VAL A 69 -0.93 -2.22 -0.55
C VAL A 69 0.12 -1.96 0.51
N ILE A 70 0.95 -0.95 0.33
CA ILE A 70 2.05 -0.67 1.26
C ILE A 70 2.03 0.77 1.76
N ASN A 71 2.00 0.94 3.09
CA ASN A 71 2.40 2.18 3.75
C ASN A 71 3.79 1.97 4.36
N PRO A 72 4.86 2.37 3.69
CA PRO A 72 6.21 2.08 4.15
C PRO A 72 6.67 2.97 5.30
N GLY A 73 5.86 3.97 5.67
CA GLY A 73 6.30 5.00 6.59
C GLY A 73 7.52 5.74 6.07
N ALA A 74 8.50 6.02 6.94
CA ALA A 74 9.72 6.72 6.54
C ALA A 74 10.66 5.88 5.66
N LEU A 75 10.49 4.57 5.59
CA LEU A 75 11.28 3.71 4.69
C LEU A 75 11.10 4.08 3.22
N THR A 76 9.99 4.73 2.86
CA THR A 76 9.79 5.23 1.49
C THR A 76 10.90 6.15 1.01
N HIS A 77 11.58 6.85 1.93
CA HIS A 77 12.61 7.83 1.59
C HIS A 77 14.01 7.22 1.46
N THR A 78 14.23 5.99 1.93
CA THR A 78 15.57 5.43 2.13
C THR A 78 15.75 3.98 1.72
N SER A 79 14.66 3.20 1.63
CA SER A 79 14.77 1.76 1.47
C SER A 79 14.82 1.33 0.00
N TYR A 80 16.01 1.25 -0.56
CA TYR A 80 16.22 0.58 -1.85
C TYR A 80 16.05 -0.95 -1.73
N ALA A 81 16.26 -1.53 -0.56
CA ALA A 81 15.98 -2.96 -0.36
C ALA A 81 14.49 -3.27 -0.49
N LEU A 82 13.61 -2.40 0.03
CA LEU A 82 12.17 -2.54 -0.15
C LEU A 82 11.73 -2.30 -1.60
N HIS A 83 12.38 -1.33 -2.29
CA HIS A 83 12.21 -1.12 -3.74
C HIS A 83 12.47 -2.42 -4.52
N ASP A 84 13.61 -3.08 -4.27
CA ASP A 84 13.98 -4.32 -4.96
C ASP A 84 13.02 -5.47 -4.61
N ALA A 85 12.58 -5.56 -3.35
CA ALA A 85 11.60 -6.56 -2.93
C ALA A 85 10.24 -6.38 -3.64
N LEU A 86 9.80 -5.15 -3.85
CA LEU A 86 8.56 -4.86 -4.60
C LEU A 86 8.66 -5.23 -6.07
N ILE A 87 9.83 -5.03 -6.72
CA ILE A 87 10.09 -5.55 -8.07
C ILE A 87 10.02 -7.08 -8.06
N GLY A 88 10.71 -7.71 -7.10
CA GLY A 88 10.77 -9.16 -6.97
C GLY A 88 9.43 -9.82 -6.66
N ALA A 89 8.45 -9.08 -6.15
CA ALA A 89 7.11 -9.60 -5.89
C ALA A 89 6.36 -9.96 -7.18
N GLU A 90 6.69 -9.32 -8.31
CA GLU A 90 6.09 -9.58 -9.63
C GLU A 90 4.56 -9.45 -9.65
N CYS A 91 4.01 -8.58 -8.81
CA CYS A 91 2.58 -8.30 -8.71
C CYS A 91 2.32 -6.79 -8.56
N PRO A 92 1.09 -6.33 -8.90
CA PRO A 92 0.73 -4.93 -8.72
C PRO A 92 0.86 -4.49 -7.27
N SER A 93 1.42 -3.30 -7.08
CA SER A 93 1.54 -2.69 -5.75
C SER A 93 1.09 -1.24 -5.75
N VAL A 94 0.53 -0.79 -4.63
CA VAL A 94 0.11 0.60 -4.41
C VAL A 94 0.79 1.13 -3.15
N GLU A 95 1.54 2.21 -3.30
CA GLU A 95 2.12 2.95 -2.18
C GLU A 95 1.08 3.91 -1.61
N ILE A 96 0.88 3.91 -0.29
CA ILE A 96 -0.01 4.86 0.37
C ILE A 96 0.70 5.65 1.46
N HIS A 97 0.29 6.92 1.63
CA HIS A 97 0.65 7.77 2.76
C HIS A 97 -0.60 8.46 3.32
N ILE A 98 -0.81 8.37 4.62
CA ILE A 98 -1.94 9.00 5.32
C ILE A 98 -1.87 10.52 5.17
N SER A 99 -0.67 11.11 5.34
CA SER A 99 -0.41 12.52 5.13
C SER A 99 0.06 12.80 3.71
N ASP A 100 -0.13 14.04 3.27
CA ASP A 100 0.53 14.53 2.05
C ASP A 100 2.02 14.77 2.34
N ILE A 101 2.88 13.85 1.88
CA ILE A 101 4.32 13.92 2.08
C ILE A 101 4.97 15.08 1.32
N LEU A 102 4.34 15.59 0.25
CA LEU A 102 4.87 16.73 -0.51
C LEU A 102 4.72 18.05 0.22
N SER A 103 3.78 18.14 1.16
CA SER A 103 3.59 19.31 2.01
C SER A 103 4.50 19.35 3.25
N ARG A 104 5.36 18.33 3.42
CA ARG A 104 6.24 18.16 4.59
C ARG A 104 7.68 18.59 4.31
N GLU A 105 8.59 18.27 5.21
CA GLU A 105 10.02 18.61 5.12
C GLU A 105 10.62 18.09 3.80
N ALA A 106 11.60 18.80 3.26
CA ALA A 106 12.15 18.52 1.93
C ALA A 106 12.59 17.05 1.73
N TRP A 107 13.19 16.44 2.75
CA TRP A 107 13.63 15.03 2.69
C TRP A 107 12.48 14.02 2.62
N ARG A 108 11.25 14.42 3.01
CA ARG A 108 10.05 13.56 2.92
C ARG A 108 9.39 13.57 1.54
N ARG A 109 9.81 14.46 0.65
CA ARG A 109 9.14 14.63 -0.66
C ARG A 109 9.55 13.60 -1.71
N VAL A 110 10.57 12.79 -1.41
CA VAL A 110 11.08 11.76 -2.31
C VAL A 110 10.64 10.39 -1.82
N SER A 111 10.05 9.60 -2.71
CA SER A 111 9.85 8.17 -2.52
C SER A 111 10.80 7.41 -3.42
N VAL A 112 11.65 6.56 -2.86
CA VAL A 112 12.54 5.69 -3.64
C VAL A 112 11.80 4.45 -4.17
N ILE A 113 10.61 4.13 -3.65
CA ILE A 113 9.80 3.01 -4.13
C ILE A 113 8.76 3.42 -5.17
N GLU A 114 8.45 4.72 -5.32
CA GLU A 114 7.48 5.22 -6.30
C GLU A 114 7.71 4.69 -7.73
N PRO A 115 8.96 4.60 -8.23
CA PRO A 115 9.20 4.15 -9.61
C PRO A 115 8.77 2.70 -9.89
N VAL A 116 8.55 1.89 -8.85
CA VAL A 116 8.27 0.44 -8.99
C VAL A 116 6.88 0.04 -8.52
N VAL A 117 6.08 0.98 -8.03
CA VAL A 117 4.69 0.73 -7.69
C VAL A 117 3.76 1.11 -8.84
N SER A 118 2.62 0.43 -8.92
CA SER A 118 1.61 0.68 -9.96
C SER A 118 0.88 2.01 -9.76
N HIS A 119 0.77 2.47 -8.52
CA HIS A 119 0.11 3.73 -8.17
C HIS A 119 0.56 4.22 -6.79
N ARG A 120 0.43 5.54 -6.55
CA ARG A 120 0.68 6.15 -5.25
C ARG A 120 -0.48 7.04 -4.81
N ILE A 121 -0.90 6.88 -3.55
CA ILE A 121 -1.96 7.66 -2.91
C ILE A 121 -1.39 8.35 -1.68
N MET A 122 -1.65 9.66 -1.52
CA MET A 122 -1.19 10.43 -0.37
C MET A 122 -2.20 11.51 0.03
N GLY A 123 -2.18 11.91 1.32
CA GLY A 123 -3.01 13.00 1.83
C GLY A 123 -4.52 12.69 1.94
N ARG A 124 -4.90 11.40 1.86
CA ARG A 124 -6.29 10.94 1.93
C ARG A 124 -6.68 10.42 3.33
N GLY A 125 -5.80 10.62 4.32
CA GLY A 125 -5.99 10.00 5.62
C GLY A 125 -6.00 8.48 5.51
N TRP A 126 -6.64 7.80 6.46
CA TRP A 126 -6.77 6.35 6.44
C TRP A 126 -7.63 5.82 5.26
N ARG A 127 -8.49 6.66 4.68
CA ARG A 127 -9.29 6.26 3.50
C ARG A 127 -8.44 5.93 2.26
N GLY A 128 -7.21 6.43 2.21
CA GLY A 128 -6.25 6.05 1.16
C GLY A 128 -6.02 4.54 1.05
N TYR A 129 -6.18 3.79 2.14
CA TYR A 129 -6.11 2.32 2.11
C TYR A 129 -7.27 1.70 1.30
N LEU A 130 -8.47 2.25 1.43
CA LEU A 130 -9.65 1.78 0.68
C LEU A 130 -9.50 2.14 -0.80
N GLU A 131 -9.09 3.38 -1.09
CA GLU A 131 -8.81 3.84 -2.47
C GLU A 131 -7.74 2.97 -3.16
N ALA A 132 -6.73 2.48 -2.41
CA ALA A 132 -5.72 1.57 -2.94
C ALA A 132 -6.30 0.20 -3.32
N ILE A 133 -7.24 -0.32 -2.52
CA ILE A 133 -7.94 -1.58 -2.81
C ILE A 133 -8.85 -1.40 -4.04
N ASP A 134 -9.56 -0.28 -4.15
CA ASP A 134 -10.39 0.06 -5.32
C ASP A 134 -9.54 0.10 -6.59
N PHE A 135 -8.37 0.77 -6.54
CA PHE A 135 -7.44 0.82 -7.68
C PHE A 135 -7.00 -0.59 -8.12
N LEU A 136 -6.62 -1.45 -7.18
CA LEU A 136 -6.21 -2.83 -7.49
C LEU A 136 -7.36 -3.65 -8.07
N HIS A 137 -8.59 -3.46 -7.56
CA HIS A 137 -9.80 -4.11 -8.09
C HIS A 137 -10.05 -3.70 -9.55
N GLU A 138 -10.02 -2.41 -9.85
CA GLU A 138 -10.19 -1.90 -11.20
C GLU A 138 -9.06 -2.34 -12.15
N LEU A 139 -7.82 -2.39 -11.67
CA LEU A 139 -6.68 -2.86 -12.46
C LEU A 139 -6.86 -4.32 -12.86
N ALA A 140 -7.26 -5.18 -11.92
CA ALA A 140 -7.51 -6.59 -12.18
C ALA A 140 -8.67 -6.79 -13.17
N ALA A 141 -9.75 -6.00 -13.05
CA ALA A 141 -10.87 -6.06 -13.98
C ALA A 141 -10.49 -5.67 -15.41
N ARG A 142 -9.56 -4.72 -15.57
CA ARG A 142 -9.04 -4.32 -16.89
C ARG A 142 -8.17 -5.40 -17.52
N THR A 143 -7.31 -6.03 -16.72
CA THR A 143 -6.39 -7.09 -17.19
C THR A 143 -7.14 -8.39 -17.52
N ALA A 144 -8.30 -8.62 -16.91
CA ALA A 144 -9.14 -9.80 -17.18
C ALA A 144 -10.02 -9.66 -18.45
N ARG A 145 -10.15 -8.45 -19.04
CA ARG A 145 -10.88 -8.26 -20.30
C ARG A 145 -10.01 -8.75 -21.45
N PRO A 146 -10.47 -9.70 -22.30
CA PRO A 146 -9.77 -10.02 -23.54
C PRO A 146 -9.77 -8.78 -24.44
N GLU A 147 -8.62 -8.48 -25.05
CA GLU A 147 -8.53 -7.45 -26.09
C GLU A 147 -9.55 -7.72 -27.20
N THR A 148 -10.47 -6.80 -27.40
CA THR A 148 -11.36 -6.87 -28.57
C THR A 148 -10.58 -6.43 -29.80
N PRO A 149 -10.80 -7.04 -30.99
CA PRO A 149 -10.03 -6.74 -32.22
C PRO A 149 -10.16 -5.28 -32.72
N GLU A 150 -10.98 -4.45 -32.07
CA GLU A 150 -11.16 -3.03 -32.43
C GLU A 150 -10.11 -2.08 -31.80
N ASP A 151 -9.22 -2.57 -30.93
CA ASP A 151 -8.18 -1.76 -30.27
C ASP A 151 -6.81 -1.82 -30.99
N GLN A 152 -6.74 -2.33 -32.22
CA GLN A 152 -5.53 -2.26 -33.05
C GLN A 152 -5.57 -1.02 -33.93
N PRO A 153 -4.49 -0.20 -33.91
CA PRO A 153 -4.39 1.03 -34.70
C PRO A 153 -4.32 0.76 -36.23
#